data_4e592259df3fe113759d0da7cf240362
#
_entry.id   4e592259df3fe113759d0da7cf240362
#
_cell.length_a   1.000
_cell.length_b   1.000
_cell.length_c   1.000
_cell.angle_alpha   90.00
_cell.angle_beta   90.00
_cell.angle_gamma   90.00
#
_symmetry.space_group_name_H-M   'P 1'
#
loop_
_entity.id
_entity.type
_entity.pdbx_description
1 polymer ?
#
loop_
_entity_poly.entity_id
_entity_poly.type
_entity_poly.pdbx_seq_one_letter_code
_entity_poly.pdbx_strand_id
1 'polypeptide(L)'
;DLVRSRGLGDVYKRQILGNTYHLSLRPGSALIREMGGLHRFSSWNRPILTDSGGFQVWSLAKLRKITEEGVRFQNHLDGAYMMLSPERSMEIQADLGSDIAMLFDECPPYPCDRKYAEASLGYTLRWARRCKDWVQEHRPRSGEGRQHHFGIVQGSVYADLRKRCAEELAAMEFDGYAIGGVSVGEPEEE
;
A
#
# COMPACT_ATOMS: atom_id res chain seq x y z
N ASP A 1 9.07 26.61 -0.80
CA ASP A 1 9.73 26.03 0.40
C ASP A 1 10.22 24.58 0.24
N LEU A 2 10.05 23.98 -0.93
CA LEU A 2 10.62 22.65 -1.27
C LEU A 2 12.16 22.64 -1.32
N VAL A 3 12.80 23.79 -1.45
CA VAL A 3 14.27 23.91 -1.56
C VAL A 3 14.95 23.93 -0.18
N ARG A 4 14.25 24.33 0.89
CA ARG A 4 14.81 24.39 2.25
C ARG A 4 14.88 23.04 2.97
N SER A 5 14.10 22.04 2.56
CA SER A 5 14.11 20.71 3.18
C SER A 5 15.21 19.77 2.65
N ARG A 6 15.88 20.11 1.56
CA ARG A 6 16.89 19.26 0.91
C ARG A 6 18.24 19.18 1.62
N GLY A 7 18.60 20.14 2.47
CA GLY A 7 19.95 20.19 3.03
C GLY A 7 20.15 19.42 4.35
N LEU A 8 19.23 19.54 5.29
CA LEU A 8 19.38 18.93 6.62
C LEU A 8 18.47 17.71 6.84
N GLY A 9 17.30 17.64 6.15
CA GLY A 9 16.38 16.51 6.27
C GLY A 9 16.96 15.22 5.68
N ASP A 10 17.68 15.28 4.58
CA ASP A 10 18.16 14.10 3.86
C ASP A 10 19.31 13.38 4.56
N VAL A 11 20.11 14.10 5.35
CA VAL A 11 21.23 13.50 6.12
C VAL A 11 20.72 12.54 7.19
N TYR A 12 19.54 12.80 7.77
CA TYR A 12 18.96 11.99 8.84
C TYR A 12 17.92 10.98 8.36
N LYS A 13 17.39 11.13 7.16
CA LYS A 13 16.43 10.15 6.59
C LYS A 13 17.18 8.87 6.21
N ARG A 14 16.79 7.78 6.82
CA ARG A 14 17.33 6.45 6.51
C ARG A 14 16.47 5.68 5.51
N GLN A 15 15.20 6.07 5.36
CA GLN A 15 14.21 5.45 4.51
C GLN A 15 13.27 6.53 3.97
N ILE A 16 12.76 6.33 2.75
CA ILE A 16 11.69 7.16 2.17
C ILE A 16 10.49 6.30 1.81
N LEU A 17 9.32 6.95 1.70
CA LEU A 17 8.09 6.33 1.24
C LEU A 17 7.77 6.82 -0.16
N GLY A 18 7.53 5.87 -1.07
CA GLY A 18 7.00 6.11 -2.40
C GLY A 18 5.50 5.81 -2.44
N ASN A 19 4.71 6.71 -3.06
CA ASN A 19 3.28 6.50 -3.17
C ASN A 19 2.92 5.75 -4.45
N THR A 20 2.47 4.51 -4.30
CA THR A 20 2.15 3.60 -5.42
C THR A 20 1.09 4.16 -6.36
N TYR A 21 0.01 4.72 -5.82
CA TYR A 21 -1.05 5.30 -6.63
C TYR A 21 -0.54 6.46 -7.50
N HIS A 22 0.13 7.44 -6.88
CA HIS A 22 0.63 8.60 -7.62
C HIS A 22 1.69 8.24 -8.65
N LEU A 23 2.63 7.36 -8.28
CA LEU A 23 3.69 6.91 -9.17
C LEU A 23 3.17 6.07 -10.34
N SER A 24 2.09 5.30 -10.14
CA SER A 24 1.44 4.55 -11.21
C SER A 24 0.77 5.44 -12.26
N LEU A 25 0.29 6.63 -11.85
CA LEU A 25 -0.31 7.61 -12.74
C LEU A 25 0.74 8.48 -13.43
N ARG A 26 1.71 8.97 -12.64
CA ARG A 26 2.82 9.81 -13.15
C ARG A 26 4.10 9.55 -12.35
N PRO A 27 5.18 9.16 -13.04
CA PRO A 27 5.35 9.07 -14.49
C PRO A 27 4.81 7.77 -15.10
N GLY A 28 4.30 6.84 -14.28
CA GLY A 28 3.88 5.49 -14.66
C GLY A 28 4.90 4.44 -14.23
N SER A 29 4.41 3.30 -13.71
CA SER A 29 5.28 2.24 -13.17
C SER A 29 6.19 1.62 -14.24
N ALA A 30 5.68 1.46 -15.47
CA ALA A 30 6.44 0.91 -16.59
C ALA A 30 7.69 1.76 -16.92
N LEU A 31 7.55 3.09 -16.96
CA LEU A 31 8.69 3.98 -17.19
C LEU A 31 9.73 3.87 -16.06
N ILE A 32 9.27 3.84 -14.81
CA ILE A 32 10.18 3.70 -13.66
C ILE A 32 10.94 2.37 -13.74
N ARG A 33 10.27 1.27 -14.12
CA ARG A 33 10.91 -0.03 -14.37
C ARG A 33 11.98 0.06 -15.45
N GLU A 34 11.68 0.66 -16.60
CA GLU A 34 12.62 0.85 -17.71
C GLU A 34 13.85 1.66 -17.29
N MET A 35 13.67 2.62 -16.38
CA MET A 35 14.76 3.40 -15.80
C MET A 35 15.54 2.67 -14.68
N GLY A 36 15.20 1.42 -14.38
CA GLY A 36 15.88 0.58 -13.39
C GLY A 36 15.36 0.73 -11.96
N GLY A 37 14.07 1.07 -11.81
CA GLY A 37 13.37 1.18 -10.53
C GLY A 37 13.55 2.53 -9.83
N LEU A 38 12.83 2.70 -8.72
CA LEU A 38 12.80 3.97 -7.96
C LEU A 38 14.18 4.41 -7.48
N HIS A 39 15.03 3.48 -7.08
CA HIS A 39 16.40 3.81 -6.61
C HIS A 39 17.18 4.58 -7.68
N ARG A 40 17.19 4.08 -8.91
CA ARG A 40 17.89 4.75 -10.01
C ARG A 40 17.16 6.00 -10.49
N PHE A 41 15.83 5.92 -10.59
CA PHE A 41 14.99 7.05 -11.02
C PHE A 41 15.14 8.27 -10.11
N SER A 42 15.22 8.07 -8.78
CA SER A 42 15.33 9.16 -7.80
C SER A 42 16.77 9.43 -7.33
N SER A 43 17.75 8.66 -7.80
CA SER A 43 19.15 8.68 -7.30
C SER A 43 19.21 8.50 -5.78
N TRP A 44 18.35 7.62 -5.24
CA TRP A 44 18.28 7.32 -3.81
C TRP A 44 18.81 5.91 -3.53
N ASN A 45 19.86 5.80 -2.73
CA ASN A 45 20.58 4.55 -2.46
C ASN A 45 20.28 3.92 -1.09
N ARG A 46 19.25 4.39 -0.40
CA ARG A 46 18.79 3.87 0.89
C ARG A 46 17.41 3.21 0.73
N PRO A 47 16.91 2.47 1.74
CA PRO A 47 15.65 1.77 1.63
C PRO A 47 14.49 2.64 1.19
N ILE A 48 13.65 2.09 0.31
CA ILE A 48 12.39 2.66 -0.16
C ILE A 48 11.26 1.72 0.24
N LEU A 49 10.24 2.26 0.90
CA LEU A 49 8.97 1.58 1.13
C LEU A 49 7.93 2.16 0.17
N THR A 50 7.11 1.32 -0.44
CA THR A 50 5.92 1.75 -1.19
C THR A 50 4.66 1.35 -0.45
N ASP A 51 3.69 2.28 -0.38
CA ASP A 51 2.36 1.98 0.13
C ASP A 51 1.58 1.08 -0.83
N SER A 52 0.41 0.58 -0.40
CA SER A 52 -0.44 -0.28 -1.24
C SER A 52 -1.18 0.48 -2.34
N GLY A 53 -1.29 1.80 -2.23
CA GLY A 53 -2.15 2.67 -3.05
C GLY A 53 -3.63 2.67 -2.61
N GLY A 54 -4.02 1.79 -1.70
CA GLY A 54 -5.43 1.64 -1.26
C GLY A 54 -5.97 2.89 -0.56
N PHE A 55 -5.20 3.48 0.34
CA PHE A 55 -5.61 4.68 1.08
C PHE A 55 -5.84 5.89 0.15
N GLN A 56 -5.01 6.10 -0.87
CA GLN A 56 -5.17 7.20 -1.82
C GLN A 56 -6.41 7.02 -2.69
N VAL A 57 -6.70 5.80 -3.08
CA VAL A 57 -7.97 5.48 -3.75
C VAL A 57 -9.15 5.79 -2.83
N TRP A 58 -9.02 5.52 -1.53
CA TRP A 58 -10.03 5.88 -0.55
C TRP A 58 -10.19 7.39 -0.37
N SER A 59 -9.10 8.13 -0.23
CA SER A 59 -9.11 9.55 0.12
C SER A 59 -9.38 10.48 -1.08
N LEU A 60 -8.93 10.11 -2.28
CA LEU A 60 -8.94 10.98 -3.46
C LEU A 60 -10.03 10.63 -4.48
N ALA A 61 -10.55 9.41 -4.46
CA ALA A 61 -11.55 8.99 -5.43
C ALA A 61 -12.95 9.41 -5.02
N LYS A 62 -13.55 10.34 -5.77
CA LYS A 62 -14.95 10.80 -5.55
C LYS A 62 -15.99 9.70 -5.76
N LEU A 63 -15.72 8.79 -6.71
CA LEU A 63 -16.58 7.65 -7.04
C LEU A 63 -15.72 6.39 -7.00
N ARG A 64 -15.97 5.56 -6.00
CA ARG A 64 -15.31 4.27 -5.85
C ARG A 64 -16.31 3.17 -5.58
N LYS A 65 -16.02 1.97 -6.07
CA LYS A 65 -16.77 0.75 -5.78
C LYS A 65 -15.78 -0.32 -5.34
N ILE A 66 -15.96 -0.82 -4.12
CA ILE A 66 -15.18 -1.92 -3.57
C ILE A 66 -15.91 -3.22 -3.92
N THR A 67 -15.19 -4.18 -4.46
CA THR A 67 -15.68 -5.53 -4.79
C THR A 67 -14.63 -6.56 -4.40
N GLU A 68 -14.93 -7.84 -4.54
CA GLU A 68 -13.94 -8.90 -4.27
C GLU A 68 -12.73 -8.83 -5.20
N GLU A 69 -12.91 -8.34 -6.43
CA GLU A 69 -11.81 -8.17 -7.39
C GLU A 69 -10.82 -7.07 -6.97
N GLY A 70 -11.30 -6.04 -6.27
CA GLY A 70 -10.53 -4.87 -5.89
C GLY A 70 -11.38 -3.62 -5.84
N VAL A 71 -10.78 -2.46 -6.08
CA VAL A 71 -11.44 -1.15 -6.03
C VAL A 71 -11.48 -0.52 -7.42
N ARG A 72 -12.70 -0.30 -7.93
CA ARG A 72 -12.93 0.50 -9.14
C ARG A 72 -13.18 1.95 -8.75
N PHE A 73 -12.48 2.87 -9.39
CA PHE A 73 -12.56 4.30 -9.07
C PHE A 73 -12.26 5.16 -10.29
N GLN A 74 -12.57 6.47 -10.18
CA GLN A 74 -12.11 7.47 -11.15
C GLN A 74 -10.82 8.12 -10.63
N ASN A 75 -9.77 8.13 -11.42
CA ASN A 75 -8.53 8.81 -11.06
C ASN A 75 -8.73 10.34 -11.05
N HIS A 76 -7.96 11.03 -10.24
CA HIS A 76 -8.11 12.47 -10.01
C HIS A 76 -7.48 13.35 -11.10
N LEU A 77 -6.71 12.79 -12.05
CA LEU A 77 -6.02 13.55 -13.09
C LEU A 77 -6.93 13.85 -14.29
N ASP A 78 -7.58 12.84 -14.81
CA ASP A 78 -8.39 12.92 -16.03
C ASP A 78 -9.80 12.33 -15.87
N GLY A 79 -10.12 11.77 -14.70
CA GLY A 79 -11.42 11.16 -14.41
C GLY A 79 -11.62 9.78 -15.06
N ALA A 80 -10.61 9.20 -15.70
CA ALA A 80 -10.72 7.88 -16.27
C ALA A 80 -10.96 6.81 -15.20
N TYR A 81 -11.80 5.82 -15.54
CA TYR A 81 -12.03 4.69 -14.64
C TYR A 81 -10.80 3.79 -14.60
N MET A 82 -10.42 3.42 -13.39
CA MET A 82 -9.34 2.50 -13.11
C MET A 82 -9.81 1.39 -12.19
N MET A 83 -9.13 0.24 -12.27
CA MET A 83 -9.29 -0.87 -11.35
C MET A 83 -7.95 -1.12 -10.67
N LEU A 84 -7.92 -1.08 -9.35
CA LEU A 84 -6.78 -1.48 -8.54
C LEU A 84 -7.18 -2.76 -7.80
N SER A 85 -6.57 -3.87 -8.20
CA SER A 85 -6.70 -5.16 -7.54
C SER A 85 -5.47 -5.45 -6.68
N PRO A 86 -5.51 -6.45 -5.79
CA PRO A 86 -4.33 -6.93 -5.08
C PRO A 86 -3.14 -7.21 -6.00
N GLU A 87 -3.36 -7.95 -7.07
CA GLU A 87 -2.33 -8.32 -8.05
C GLU A 87 -1.77 -7.08 -8.77
N ARG A 88 -2.66 -6.15 -9.15
CA ARG A 88 -2.24 -4.93 -9.84
C ARG A 88 -1.42 -4.02 -8.92
N SER A 89 -1.77 -3.93 -7.64
CA SER A 89 -0.97 -3.20 -6.65
C SER A 89 0.43 -3.81 -6.51
N MET A 90 0.52 -5.13 -6.41
CA MET A 90 1.81 -5.82 -6.32
C MET A 90 2.64 -5.68 -7.59
N GLU A 91 2.02 -5.77 -8.76
CA GLU A 91 2.69 -5.56 -10.06
C GLU A 91 3.30 -4.15 -10.16
N ILE A 92 2.53 -3.12 -9.79
CA ILE A 92 3.02 -1.74 -9.79
C ILE A 92 4.22 -1.60 -8.84
N GLN A 93 4.13 -2.13 -7.62
CA GLN A 93 5.21 -2.04 -6.63
C GLN A 93 6.46 -2.85 -7.06
N ALA A 94 6.27 -3.96 -7.76
CA ALA A 94 7.36 -4.71 -8.39
C ALA A 94 8.06 -3.90 -9.49
N ASP A 95 7.29 -3.22 -10.36
CA ASP A 95 7.83 -2.28 -11.36
C ASP A 95 8.61 -1.13 -10.71
N LEU A 96 8.10 -0.61 -9.59
CA LEU A 96 8.76 0.45 -8.83
C LEU A 96 10.07 -0.04 -8.20
N GLY A 97 10.20 -1.33 -7.89
CA GLY A 97 11.41 -1.92 -7.34
C GLY A 97 11.76 -1.41 -5.93
N SER A 98 10.77 -1.14 -5.09
CA SER A 98 10.96 -0.77 -3.68
C SER A 98 11.51 -1.93 -2.86
N ASP A 99 12.20 -1.64 -1.75
CA ASP A 99 12.71 -2.68 -0.85
C ASP A 99 11.59 -3.33 -0.04
N ILE A 100 10.59 -2.51 0.35
CA ILE A 100 9.43 -2.95 1.10
C ILE A 100 8.17 -2.51 0.34
N ALA A 101 7.31 -3.48 0.04
CA ALA A 101 6.01 -3.29 -0.58
C ALA A 101 4.89 -3.64 0.40
N MET A 102 3.93 -2.72 0.57
CA MET A 102 2.77 -2.94 1.42
C MET A 102 1.71 -3.73 0.67
N LEU A 103 1.09 -4.72 1.33
CA LEU A 103 -0.01 -5.47 0.72
C LEU A 103 -1.23 -4.58 0.51
N PHE A 104 -2.02 -4.91 -0.52
CA PHE A 104 -3.25 -4.20 -0.79
C PHE A 104 -4.30 -4.51 0.27
N ASP A 105 -4.83 -3.48 0.90
CA ASP A 105 -5.76 -3.56 2.01
C ASP A 105 -6.97 -2.63 1.82
N GLU A 106 -8.02 -2.84 2.57
CA GLU A 106 -9.15 -1.92 2.69
C GLU A 106 -9.08 -1.25 4.06
N CYS A 107 -8.88 0.08 4.06
CA CYS A 107 -8.88 0.89 5.26
C CYS A 107 -10.29 1.48 5.47
N PRO A 108 -11.04 1.04 6.48
CA PRO A 108 -12.37 1.58 6.75
C PRO A 108 -12.28 3.04 7.23
N PRO A 109 -13.29 3.88 6.92
CA PRO A 109 -13.36 5.23 7.46
C PRO A 109 -13.58 5.22 8.98
N TYR A 110 -13.22 6.32 9.64
CA TYR A 110 -13.65 6.56 11.00
C TYR A 110 -14.67 7.73 11.03
N PRO A 111 -15.78 7.60 11.76
CA PRO A 111 -16.29 6.37 12.39
C PRO A 111 -16.88 5.40 11.36
N CYS A 112 -16.86 4.11 11.65
CA CYS A 112 -17.62 3.11 10.92
C CYS A 112 -18.30 2.14 11.90
N ASP A 113 -19.43 1.55 11.46
CA ASP A 113 -20.08 0.53 12.26
C ASP A 113 -19.31 -0.80 12.20
N ARG A 114 -19.57 -1.65 13.19
CA ARG A 114 -18.91 -2.96 13.31
C ARG A 114 -19.13 -3.85 12.09
N LYS A 115 -20.31 -3.82 11.51
CA LYS A 115 -20.64 -4.65 10.34
C LYS A 115 -19.78 -4.27 9.13
N TYR A 116 -19.59 -2.97 8.94
CA TYR A 116 -18.69 -2.48 7.88
C TYR A 116 -17.25 -2.87 8.19
N ALA A 117 -16.77 -2.68 9.43
CA ALA A 117 -15.41 -3.05 9.83
C ALA A 117 -15.13 -4.55 9.63
N GLU A 118 -16.09 -5.44 9.92
CA GLU A 118 -15.98 -6.88 9.68
C GLU A 118 -15.91 -7.21 8.18
N ALA A 119 -16.72 -6.56 7.35
CA ALA A 119 -16.68 -6.75 5.91
C ALA A 119 -15.35 -6.27 5.30
N SER A 120 -14.89 -5.09 5.71
CA SER A 120 -13.59 -4.51 5.36
C SER A 120 -12.42 -5.42 5.71
N LEU A 121 -12.42 -5.93 6.95
CA LEU A 121 -11.43 -6.90 7.40
C LEU A 121 -11.43 -8.16 6.51
N GLY A 122 -12.63 -8.64 6.13
CA GLY A 122 -12.76 -9.77 5.21
C GLY A 122 -12.09 -9.50 3.85
N TYR A 123 -12.26 -8.32 3.27
CA TYR A 123 -11.55 -7.93 2.04
C TYR A 123 -10.03 -7.93 2.27
N THR A 124 -9.55 -7.24 3.30
CA THR A 124 -8.12 -7.13 3.62
C THR A 124 -7.45 -8.51 3.70
N LEU A 125 -8.06 -9.46 4.41
CA LEU A 125 -7.48 -10.81 4.59
C LEU A 125 -7.46 -11.63 3.29
N ARG A 126 -8.54 -11.59 2.50
CA ARG A 126 -8.58 -12.29 1.20
C ARG A 126 -7.63 -11.65 0.18
N TRP A 127 -7.55 -10.33 0.15
CA TRP A 127 -6.62 -9.60 -0.71
C TRP A 127 -5.16 -9.83 -0.30
N ALA A 128 -4.87 -9.91 1.01
CA ALA A 128 -3.53 -10.28 1.49
C ALA A 128 -3.10 -11.65 0.96
N ARG A 129 -4.00 -12.64 0.96
CA ARG A 129 -3.71 -13.97 0.39
C ARG A 129 -3.41 -13.89 -1.11
N ARG A 130 -4.24 -13.17 -1.87
CA ARG A 130 -4.02 -12.96 -3.30
C ARG A 130 -2.70 -12.25 -3.60
N CYS A 131 -2.33 -11.24 -2.79
CA CYS A 131 -1.01 -10.60 -2.89
C CYS A 131 0.11 -11.61 -2.65
N LYS A 132 -0.01 -12.47 -1.61
CA LYS A 132 0.97 -13.50 -1.31
C LYS A 132 1.14 -14.50 -2.46
N ASP A 133 0.02 -14.97 -3.01
CA ASP A 133 0.03 -15.92 -4.14
C ASP A 133 0.74 -15.29 -5.35
N TRP A 134 0.41 -14.03 -5.67
CA TRP A 134 1.08 -13.29 -6.75
C TRP A 134 2.59 -13.15 -6.52
N VAL A 135 3.00 -12.80 -5.30
CA VAL A 135 4.42 -12.66 -4.92
C VAL A 135 5.18 -13.99 -5.05
N GLN A 136 4.58 -15.10 -4.63
CA GLN A 136 5.19 -16.42 -4.76
C GLN A 136 5.41 -16.83 -6.21
N GLU A 137 4.48 -16.46 -7.09
CA GLU A 137 4.57 -16.74 -8.53
C GLU A 137 5.63 -15.87 -9.21
N HIS A 138 5.61 -14.55 -8.96
CA HIS A 138 6.40 -13.56 -9.72
C HIS A 138 7.76 -13.23 -9.08
N ARG A 139 7.93 -13.48 -7.77
CA ARG A 139 9.19 -13.26 -7.02
C ARG A 139 9.82 -11.89 -7.28
N PRO A 140 9.11 -10.79 -7.01
CA PRO A 140 9.56 -9.45 -7.32
C PRO A 140 10.88 -9.09 -6.60
N ARG A 141 11.65 -8.19 -7.21
CA ARG A 141 12.99 -7.82 -6.76
C ARG A 141 13.09 -6.33 -6.48
N SER A 142 14.02 -5.98 -5.57
CA SER A 142 14.52 -4.63 -5.38
C SER A 142 16.03 -4.64 -5.65
N GLY A 143 16.45 -3.99 -6.74
CA GLY A 143 17.84 -4.04 -7.18
C GLY A 143 18.31 -5.49 -7.35
N GLU A 144 19.41 -5.87 -6.65
CA GLU A 144 19.95 -7.23 -6.65
C GLU A 144 19.28 -8.15 -5.61
N GLY A 145 18.56 -7.57 -4.65
CA GLY A 145 17.84 -8.26 -3.58
C GLY A 145 16.44 -8.72 -3.96
N ARG A 146 15.73 -9.32 -3.01
CA ARG A 146 14.31 -9.58 -3.12
C ARG A 146 13.53 -8.39 -2.54
N GLN A 147 12.33 -8.12 -3.05
CA GLN A 147 11.39 -7.20 -2.44
C GLN A 147 10.75 -7.87 -1.21
N HIS A 148 10.65 -7.14 -0.08
CA HIS A 148 9.99 -7.60 1.13
C HIS A 148 8.53 -7.16 1.14
N HIS A 149 7.63 -8.01 1.66
CA HIS A 149 6.19 -7.78 1.62
C HIS A 149 5.63 -7.73 3.04
N PHE A 150 4.95 -6.61 3.35
CA PHE A 150 4.43 -6.34 4.69
C PHE A 150 2.91 -6.38 4.69
N GLY A 151 2.34 -7.21 5.58
CA GLY A 151 0.91 -7.22 5.87
C GLY A 151 0.49 -5.98 6.65
N ILE A 152 -0.77 -5.54 6.47
CA ILE A 152 -1.31 -4.38 7.17
C ILE A 152 -2.44 -4.82 8.07
N VAL A 153 -2.28 -4.64 9.38
CA VAL A 153 -3.31 -4.97 10.38
C VAL A 153 -4.40 -3.92 10.34
N GLN A 154 -5.62 -4.34 9.98
CA GLN A 154 -6.82 -3.54 9.93
C GLN A 154 -7.85 -3.99 10.99
N GLY A 155 -9.02 -3.39 11.06
CA GLY A 155 -10.09 -3.73 12.00
C GLY A 155 -10.69 -2.52 12.71
N SER A 156 -10.41 -1.29 12.20
CA SER A 156 -10.89 -0.04 12.79
C SER A 156 -10.51 0.05 14.28
N VAL A 157 -11.36 0.58 15.12
CA VAL A 157 -11.21 0.67 16.59
C VAL A 157 -11.64 -0.60 17.35
N TYR A 158 -12.02 -1.66 16.66
CA TYR A 158 -12.49 -2.90 17.29
C TYR A 158 -11.34 -3.84 17.62
N ALA A 159 -10.95 -3.91 18.89
CA ALA A 159 -9.78 -4.65 19.36
C ALA A 159 -9.79 -6.14 18.97
N ASP A 160 -10.95 -6.79 19.01
CA ASP A 160 -11.11 -8.20 18.62
C ASP A 160 -10.91 -8.41 17.10
N LEU A 161 -11.37 -7.46 16.26
CA LEU A 161 -11.14 -7.51 14.82
C LEU A 161 -9.65 -7.28 14.49
N ARG A 162 -9.01 -6.34 15.16
CA ARG A 162 -7.56 -6.09 15.01
C ARG A 162 -6.74 -7.29 15.43
N LYS A 163 -7.08 -7.91 16.55
CA LYS A 163 -6.44 -9.16 17.01
C LYS A 163 -6.59 -10.26 15.99
N ARG A 164 -7.81 -10.50 15.50
CA ARG A 164 -8.09 -11.48 14.45
C ARG A 164 -7.27 -11.21 13.19
N CYS A 165 -7.23 -9.95 12.74
CA CYS A 165 -6.43 -9.56 11.58
C CYS A 165 -4.95 -9.88 11.76
N ALA A 166 -4.38 -9.53 12.91
CA ALA A 166 -2.98 -9.78 13.22
C ALA A 166 -2.66 -11.30 13.25
N GLU A 167 -3.52 -12.12 13.86
CA GLU A 167 -3.36 -13.57 13.92
C GLU A 167 -3.43 -14.21 12.54
N GLU A 168 -4.42 -13.84 11.71
CA GLU A 168 -4.58 -14.38 10.36
C GLU A 168 -3.44 -13.93 9.40
N LEU A 169 -2.99 -12.67 9.51
CA LEU A 169 -1.84 -12.20 8.73
C LEU A 169 -0.53 -12.87 9.17
N ALA A 170 -0.32 -13.05 10.49
CA ALA A 170 0.85 -13.74 11.02
C ALA A 170 0.92 -15.20 10.53
N ALA A 171 -0.21 -15.89 10.44
CA ALA A 171 -0.28 -17.24 9.88
C ALA A 171 0.04 -17.30 8.37
N MET A 172 0.00 -16.17 7.68
CA MET A 172 0.43 -16.07 6.27
C MET A 172 1.95 -15.86 6.12
N GLU A 173 2.70 -15.64 7.20
CA GLU A 173 4.17 -15.53 7.20
C GLU A 173 4.71 -14.50 6.17
N PHE A 174 4.31 -13.23 6.31
CA PHE A 174 4.91 -12.12 5.57
C PHE A 174 6.25 -11.71 6.16
N ASP A 175 7.04 -10.95 5.41
CA ASP A 175 8.37 -10.48 5.85
C ASP A 175 8.28 -9.47 7.01
N GLY A 176 7.13 -8.81 7.15
CA GLY A 176 6.86 -7.87 8.22
C GLY A 176 5.40 -7.46 8.28
N TYR A 177 5.08 -6.64 9.27
CA TYR A 177 3.70 -6.19 9.52
C TYR A 177 3.66 -4.72 9.85
N ALA A 178 2.62 -4.05 9.40
CA ALA A 178 2.32 -2.66 9.72
C ALA A 178 1.00 -2.56 10.48
N ILE A 179 0.89 -1.53 11.30
CA ILE A 179 -0.34 -1.16 11.99
C ILE A 179 -1.08 -0.17 11.10
N GLY A 180 -2.19 -0.60 10.51
CA GLY A 180 -3.07 0.23 9.69
C GLY A 180 -4.31 0.70 10.45
N GLY A 181 -5.14 1.51 9.77
CA GLY A 181 -6.37 2.03 10.35
C GLY A 181 -6.15 2.99 11.52
N VAL A 182 -5.01 3.69 11.54
CA VAL A 182 -4.69 4.72 12.53
C VAL A 182 -4.52 6.07 11.83
N SER A 183 -4.83 7.17 12.53
CA SER A 183 -4.83 8.54 11.99
C SER A 183 -5.81 8.74 10.82
N VAL A 184 -6.97 8.09 10.89
CA VAL A 184 -8.07 8.21 9.92
C VAL A 184 -9.24 9.06 10.46
N GLY A 185 -9.04 9.73 11.59
CA GLY A 185 -10.00 10.63 12.24
C GLY A 185 -10.45 10.21 13.62
N GLU A 186 -9.93 9.09 14.14
CA GLU A 186 -10.19 8.62 15.50
C GLU A 186 -9.55 9.56 16.54
N PRO A 187 -10.13 9.67 17.77
CA PRO A 187 -9.51 10.34 18.90
C PRO A 187 -8.23 9.60 19.35
N GLU A 188 -7.29 10.31 19.98
CA GLU A 188 -6.04 9.75 20.48
C GLU A 188 -6.24 8.63 21.53
N GLU A 189 -7.41 8.58 22.16
CA GLU A 189 -7.75 7.62 23.22
C GLU A 189 -8.26 6.27 22.69
N GLU A 190 -8.55 6.16 21.39
CA GLU A 190 -9.01 4.95 20.70
C GLU A 190 -7.90 4.35 19.83
#